data_467176e2d3b1a15434dc6b33718c84bd
#
_entry.id   467176e2d3b1a15434dc6b33718c84bd
#
_cell.length_a   1.000
_cell.length_b   1.000
_cell.length_c   1.000
_cell.angle_alpha   90.00
_cell.angle_beta   90.00
_cell.angle_gamma   90.00
#
_symmetry.space_group_name_H-M   'P 1'
#
loop_
_entity.id
_entity.type
_entity.pdbx_description
1 polymer ?
#
loop_
_entity_poly.entity_id
_entity_poly.type
_entity_poly.pdbx_seq_one_letter_code
_entity_poly.pdbx_strand_id
1 'polypeptide(L)'
;MLDKLKSKFPDKNINLICGSYFDAPFGEKAFDIVISFQTMHHFTHESKISLYKKIRKALKPSGMYIECDYVAKDQSEENYLFSELNRIRKEQNIKDDEFVHFDTPCTVDNQIEMFERAGFKEITKVWQIGQTAITVNKI
;
A
#
# COMPACT_ATOMS: atom_id res chain seq x y z
N MET A 1 9.49 15.91 5.78
CA MET A 1 8.22 15.35 6.30
C MET A 1 8.38 14.83 7.72
N LEU A 2 9.32 13.94 8.00
CA LEU A 2 9.52 13.35 9.34
C LEU A 2 9.87 14.39 10.42
N ASP A 3 10.69 15.40 10.10
CA ASP A 3 11.01 16.48 11.03
C ASP A 3 9.77 17.31 11.44
N LYS A 4 8.87 17.55 10.48
CA LYS A 4 7.58 18.21 10.76
C LYS A 4 6.70 17.36 11.68
N LEU A 5 6.69 16.05 11.48
CA LEU A 5 5.95 15.13 12.35
C LEU A 5 6.51 15.16 13.78
N LYS A 6 7.83 15.09 13.93
CA LYS A 6 8.49 15.17 15.21
C LYS A 6 8.20 16.50 15.93
N SER A 7 8.27 17.63 15.20
CA SER A 7 7.97 18.95 15.75
C SER A 7 6.50 19.10 16.17
N LYS A 8 5.59 18.47 15.43
CA LYS A 8 4.14 18.52 15.71
C LYS A 8 3.75 17.69 16.94
N PHE A 9 4.48 16.63 17.22
CA PHE A 9 4.19 15.69 18.32
C PHE A 9 5.42 15.43 19.19
N PRO A 10 6.00 16.47 19.85
CA PRO A 10 7.27 16.36 20.57
C PRO A 10 7.19 15.38 21.76
N ASP A 11 6.03 15.28 22.40
CA ASP A 11 5.81 14.48 23.62
C ASP A 11 5.30 13.07 23.30
N LYS A 12 5.17 12.70 22.02
CA LYS A 12 4.73 11.36 21.62
C LYS A 12 5.92 10.44 21.40
N ASN A 13 5.83 9.23 21.91
CA ASN A 13 6.82 8.18 21.64
C ASN A 13 6.62 7.64 20.21
N ILE A 14 7.24 8.32 19.24
CA ILE A 14 7.17 7.98 17.81
C ILE A 14 8.56 7.58 17.34
N ASN A 15 8.71 6.36 16.87
CA ASN A 15 9.92 5.92 16.17
C ASN A 15 9.79 6.27 14.68
N LEU A 16 10.67 7.15 14.20
CA LEU A 16 10.67 7.62 12.81
C LEU A 16 11.76 6.89 12.02
N ILE A 17 11.35 6.20 10.96
CA ILE A 17 12.26 5.51 10.04
C ILE A 17 12.14 6.16 8.66
N CYS A 18 13.27 6.67 8.15
CA CYS A 18 13.37 7.17 6.79
C CYS A 18 13.97 6.06 5.90
N GLY A 19 13.21 5.59 4.94
CA GLY A 19 13.66 4.51 4.05
C GLY A 19 12.55 4.02 3.13
N SER A 20 12.93 3.12 2.22
CA SER A 20 11.98 2.42 1.36
C SER A 20 11.17 1.40 2.17
N TYR A 21 9.89 1.26 1.89
CA TYR A 21 9.04 0.19 2.46
C TYR A 21 9.55 -1.20 2.14
N PHE A 22 10.26 -1.35 1.03
CA PHE A 22 10.82 -2.64 0.61
C PHE A 22 12.04 -3.02 1.45
N ASP A 23 12.87 -2.06 1.85
CA ASP A 23 14.13 -2.28 2.55
C ASP A 23 14.01 -2.16 4.07
N ALA A 24 13.15 -1.23 4.55
CA ALA A 24 12.96 -1.00 5.98
C ALA A 24 12.51 -2.30 6.70
N PRO A 25 13.15 -2.72 7.79
CA PRO A 25 12.74 -3.92 8.50
C PRO A 25 11.45 -3.65 9.29
N PHE A 26 10.39 -4.42 9.03
CA PHE A 26 9.14 -4.35 9.79
C PHE A 26 9.13 -5.28 11.00
N GLY A 27 10.06 -6.24 11.05
CA GLY A 27 10.07 -7.28 12.08
C GLY A 27 9.04 -8.39 11.81
N GLU A 28 8.86 -9.26 12.81
CA GLU A 28 7.89 -10.35 12.75
C GLU A 28 7.02 -10.31 14.00
N LYS A 29 5.70 -10.47 13.82
CA LYS A 29 4.72 -10.45 14.93
C LYS A 29 4.93 -9.28 15.91
N ALA A 30 5.30 -8.13 15.37
CA ALA A 30 5.70 -6.96 16.16
C ALA A 30 4.52 -6.01 16.43
N PHE A 31 3.53 -5.97 15.54
CA PHE A 31 2.47 -4.96 15.57
C PHE A 31 1.09 -5.56 15.77
N ASP A 32 0.27 -4.87 16.56
CA ASP A 32 -1.17 -5.15 16.69
C ASP A 32 -1.93 -4.55 15.50
N ILE A 33 -1.51 -3.38 15.04
CA ILE A 33 -2.12 -2.67 13.91
C ILE A 33 -1.03 -2.10 13.02
N VAL A 34 -1.18 -2.27 11.71
CA VAL A 34 -0.41 -1.58 10.68
C VAL A 34 -1.39 -0.74 9.86
N ILE A 35 -1.01 0.50 9.56
CA ILE A 35 -1.85 1.42 8.79
C ILE A 35 -1.03 1.97 7.61
N SER A 36 -1.61 1.99 6.42
CA SER A 36 -1.13 2.82 5.32
C SER A 36 -2.20 3.84 4.91
N PHE A 37 -1.74 5.00 4.49
CA PHE A 37 -2.61 6.09 4.07
C PHE A 37 -2.07 6.76 2.81
N GLN A 38 -2.83 6.68 1.72
CA GLN A 38 -2.54 7.35 0.44
C GLN A 38 -1.10 7.07 -0.06
N THR A 39 -0.72 5.80 -0.15
CA THR A 39 0.65 5.43 -0.51
C THR A 39 0.76 4.18 -1.37
N MET A 40 -0.17 3.23 -1.28
CA MET A 40 -0.05 1.96 -1.98
C MET A 40 -0.37 2.06 -3.47
N HIS A 41 -1.16 3.05 -3.89
CA HIS A 41 -1.48 3.29 -5.30
C HIS A 41 -0.27 3.69 -6.18
N HIS A 42 0.88 3.94 -5.60
CA HIS A 42 2.12 4.19 -6.36
C HIS A 42 2.85 2.91 -6.80
N PHE A 43 2.39 1.72 -6.39
CA PHE A 43 3.07 0.46 -6.62
C PHE A 43 2.30 -0.44 -7.58
N THR A 44 3.04 -1.23 -8.36
CA THR A 44 2.45 -2.28 -9.21
C THR A 44 1.81 -3.39 -8.35
N HIS A 45 0.95 -4.21 -8.95
CA HIS A 45 0.28 -5.32 -8.25
C HIS A 45 1.28 -6.24 -7.55
N GLU A 46 2.33 -6.68 -8.24
CA GLU A 46 3.32 -7.59 -7.67
C GLU A 46 4.13 -6.94 -6.52
N SER A 47 4.42 -5.65 -6.66
CA SER A 47 5.05 -4.89 -5.58
C SER A 47 4.14 -4.75 -4.36
N LYS A 48 2.85 -4.48 -4.57
CA LYS A 48 1.83 -4.45 -3.50
C LYS A 48 1.74 -5.81 -2.79
N ILE A 49 1.63 -6.91 -3.55
CA ILE A 49 1.56 -8.25 -2.96
C ILE A 49 2.80 -8.55 -2.11
N SER A 50 3.97 -8.16 -2.57
CA SER A 50 5.22 -8.30 -1.81
C SER A 50 5.18 -7.51 -0.49
N LEU A 51 4.72 -6.26 -0.52
CA LEU A 51 4.55 -5.43 0.67
C LEU A 51 3.47 -5.98 1.60
N TYR A 52 2.34 -6.45 1.09
CA TYR A 52 1.28 -7.06 1.90
C TYR A 52 1.75 -8.33 2.61
N LYS A 53 2.55 -9.17 1.95
CA LYS A 53 3.21 -10.32 2.62
C LYS A 53 4.13 -9.88 3.75
N LYS A 54 4.90 -8.82 3.53
CA LYS A 54 5.81 -8.24 4.53
C LYS A 54 5.02 -7.66 5.71
N ILE A 55 3.94 -6.92 5.45
CA ILE A 55 3.03 -6.38 6.46
C ILE A 55 2.40 -7.52 7.26
N ARG A 56 1.86 -8.54 6.57
CA ARG A 56 1.26 -9.71 7.22
C ARG A 56 2.23 -10.42 8.17
N LYS A 57 3.49 -10.57 7.76
CA LYS A 57 4.54 -11.18 8.60
C LYS A 57 4.83 -10.34 9.86
N ALA A 58 4.73 -9.03 9.74
CA ALA A 58 4.96 -8.10 10.84
C ALA A 58 3.80 -8.02 11.84
N LEU A 59 2.59 -8.42 11.44
CA LEU A 59 1.42 -8.45 12.30
C LEU A 59 1.47 -9.62 13.30
N LYS A 60 0.99 -9.36 14.52
CA LYS A 60 0.68 -10.41 15.50
C LYS A 60 -0.50 -11.27 15.02
N PRO A 61 -0.71 -12.48 15.58
CA PRO A 61 -1.80 -13.37 15.13
C PRO A 61 -3.21 -12.75 15.18
N SER A 62 -3.47 -11.84 16.12
CA SER A 62 -4.72 -11.08 16.25
C SER A 62 -4.65 -9.68 15.64
N GLY A 63 -3.57 -9.38 14.96
CA GLY A 63 -3.33 -8.06 14.38
C GLY A 63 -4.12 -7.81 13.11
N MET A 64 -4.23 -6.55 12.73
CA MET A 64 -4.92 -6.13 11.52
C MET A 64 -4.13 -5.09 10.71
N TYR A 65 -4.32 -5.12 9.42
CA TYR A 65 -3.84 -4.10 8.50
C TYR A 65 -5.01 -3.25 8.01
N ILE A 66 -4.87 -1.94 8.14
CA ILE A 66 -5.85 -0.97 7.67
C ILE A 66 -5.21 -0.20 6.51
N GLU A 67 -5.84 -0.24 5.35
CA GLU A 67 -5.43 0.55 4.21
C GLU A 67 -6.50 1.57 3.86
N CYS A 68 -6.13 2.84 3.81
CA CYS A 68 -6.93 3.92 3.25
C CYS A 68 -6.22 4.42 2.00
N ASP A 69 -6.77 4.12 0.84
CA ASP A 69 -6.07 4.45 -0.40
C ASP A 69 -7.00 4.82 -1.55
N TYR A 70 -6.37 5.35 -2.60
CA TYR A 70 -6.99 5.67 -3.86
C TYR A 70 -7.25 4.38 -4.65
N VAL A 71 -8.46 4.22 -5.15
CA VAL A 71 -8.89 3.06 -5.93
C VAL A 71 -9.39 3.48 -7.30
N ALA A 72 -9.15 2.64 -8.30
CA ALA A 72 -9.68 2.85 -9.63
C ALA A 72 -11.21 2.67 -9.63
N LYS A 73 -11.88 3.48 -10.42
CA LYS A 73 -13.34 3.45 -10.58
C LYS A 73 -13.82 2.09 -11.13
N ASP A 74 -13.09 1.58 -12.12
CA ASP A 74 -13.38 0.33 -12.80
C ASP A 74 -12.11 -0.25 -13.44
N GLN A 75 -12.22 -1.46 -13.98
CA GLN A 75 -11.10 -2.17 -14.62
C GLN A 75 -10.56 -1.44 -15.85
N SER A 76 -11.40 -0.67 -16.54
CA SER A 76 -10.98 0.09 -17.72
C SER A 76 -10.04 1.24 -17.33
N GLU A 77 -10.35 1.96 -16.26
CA GLU A 77 -9.49 3.01 -15.72
C GLU A 77 -8.17 2.42 -15.20
N GLU A 78 -8.22 1.33 -14.45
CA GLU A 78 -7.01 0.65 -13.99
C GLU A 78 -6.10 0.25 -15.15
N ASN A 79 -6.66 -0.42 -16.17
CA ASN A 79 -5.91 -0.83 -17.36
C ASN A 79 -5.30 0.36 -18.11
N TYR A 80 -6.05 1.45 -18.23
CA TYR A 80 -5.57 2.68 -18.86
C TYR A 80 -4.37 3.27 -18.10
N LEU A 81 -4.46 3.41 -16.78
CA LEU A 81 -3.38 3.99 -15.97
C LEU A 81 -2.10 3.13 -16.01
N PHE A 82 -2.22 1.81 -15.96
CA PHE A 82 -1.07 0.93 -16.14
C PHE A 82 -0.48 1.01 -17.54
N SER A 83 -1.31 1.18 -18.58
CA SER A 83 -0.81 1.40 -19.95
C SER A 83 -0.05 2.72 -20.08
N GLU A 84 -0.53 3.78 -19.45
CA GLU A 84 0.15 5.08 -19.41
C GLU A 84 1.49 5.02 -18.67
N LEU A 85 1.55 4.32 -17.51
CA LEU A 85 2.81 4.08 -16.84
C LEU A 85 3.83 3.38 -17.75
N ASN A 86 3.40 2.35 -18.47
CA ASN A 86 4.26 1.63 -19.40
C ASN A 86 4.71 2.51 -20.57
N ARG A 87 3.84 3.39 -21.06
CA ARG A 87 4.19 4.37 -22.11
C ARG A 87 5.25 5.33 -21.61
N ILE A 88 5.07 5.92 -20.41
CA ILE A 88 6.02 6.85 -19.79
C ILE A 88 7.39 6.17 -19.59
N ARG A 89 7.40 4.93 -19.09
CA ARG A 89 8.65 4.17 -18.93
C ARG A 89 9.41 4.00 -20.25
N LYS A 90 8.71 3.63 -21.31
CA LYS A 90 9.33 3.47 -22.64
C LYS A 90 9.87 4.79 -23.20
N GLU A 91 9.08 5.85 -23.12
CA GLU A 91 9.48 7.18 -23.66
C GLU A 91 10.68 7.77 -22.92
N GLN A 92 10.81 7.51 -21.61
CA GLN A 92 11.87 8.06 -20.79
C GLN A 92 13.03 7.06 -20.53
N ASN A 93 12.98 5.87 -21.14
CA ASN A 93 13.95 4.78 -20.92
C ASN A 93 14.12 4.42 -19.43
N ILE A 94 13.03 4.44 -18.64
CA ILE A 94 13.03 4.07 -17.23
C ILE A 94 12.92 2.54 -17.12
N LYS A 95 13.79 1.93 -16.33
CA LYS A 95 13.77 0.48 -16.09
C LYS A 95 12.55 0.05 -15.29
N ASP A 96 12.16 -1.21 -15.43
CA ASP A 96 10.97 -1.75 -14.75
C ASP A 96 11.11 -1.78 -13.22
N ASP A 97 12.32 -1.87 -12.70
CA ASP A 97 12.67 -1.85 -11.28
C ASP A 97 12.86 -0.43 -10.70
N GLU A 98 12.89 0.60 -11.54
CA GLU A 98 12.96 1.99 -11.09
C GLU A 98 11.58 2.49 -10.63
N PHE A 99 11.57 3.19 -9.50
CA PHE A 99 10.36 3.85 -9.01
C PHE A 99 10.00 5.05 -9.89
N VAL A 100 8.74 5.09 -10.33
CA VAL A 100 8.15 6.23 -11.04
C VAL A 100 7.02 6.76 -10.17
N HIS A 101 7.03 8.04 -9.87
CA HIS A 101 5.93 8.69 -9.18
C HIS A 101 4.76 8.91 -10.14
N PHE A 102 3.96 7.86 -10.32
CA PHE A 102 2.76 7.84 -11.13
C PHE A 102 1.70 7.00 -10.42
N ASP A 103 0.48 7.50 -10.38
CA ASP A 103 -0.59 6.84 -9.66
C ASP A 103 -1.17 5.69 -10.49
N THR A 104 -1.06 4.49 -9.95
CA THR A 104 -1.65 3.26 -10.51
C THR A 104 -2.59 2.62 -9.50
N PRO A 105 -3.72 3.30 -9.17
CA PRO A 105 -4.72 2.69 -8.31
C PRO A 105 -5.26 1.42 -8.97
N CYS A 106 -5.60 0.44 -8.15
CA CYS A 106 -6.33 -0.74 -8.59
C CYS A 106 -7.80 -0.66 -8.19
N THR A 107 -8.64 -1.45 -8.83
CA THR A 107 -10.01 -1.64 -8.38
C THR A 107 -10.04 -2.28 -6.99
N VAL A 108 -11.14 -2.09 -6.27
CA VAL A 108 -11.32 -2.73 -4.95
C VAL A 108 -11.27 -4.27 -5.07
N ASP A 109 -11.82 -4.82 -6.15
CA ASP A 109 -11.81 -6.27 -6.36
C ASP A 109 -10.39 -6.80 -6.57
N ASN A 110 -9.57 -6.13 -7.37
CA ASN A 110 -8.16 -6.49 -7.55
C ASN A 110 -7.35 -6.29 -6.26
N GLN A 111 -7.70 -5.27 -5.46
CA GLN A 111 -7.08 -5.06 -4.15
C GLN A 111 -7.38 -6.22 -3.20
N ILE A 112 -8.63 -6.69 -3.15
CA ILE A 112 -9.04 -7.85 -2.36
C ILE A 112 -8.27 -9.09 -2.80
N GLU A 113 -8.21 -9.38 -4.11
CA GLU A 113 -7.44 -10.51 -4.65
C GLU A 113 -5.96 -10.44 -4.22
N MET A 114 -5.35 -9.25 -4.27
CA MET A 114 -3.97 -9.08 -3.84
C MET A 114 -3.78 -9.37 -2.34
N PHE A 115 -4.72 -8.98 -1.48
CA PHE A 115 -4.69 -9.34 -0.06
C PHE A 115 -4.80 -10.85 0.16
N GLU A 116 -5.71 -11.52 -0.57
CA GLU A 116 -5.85 -12.98 -0.52
C GLU A 116 -4.55 -13.67 -0.94
N ARG A 117 -3.94 -13.25 -2.04
CA ARG A 117 -2.64 -13.75 -2.52
C ARG A 117 -1.50 -13.48 -1.53
N ALA A 118 -1.60 -12.44 -0.73
CA ALA A 118 -0.67 -12.16 0.37
C ALA A 118 -0.94 -12.99 1.63
N GLY A 119 -2.08 -13.69 1.69
CA GLY A 119 -2.45 -14.61 2.78
C GLY A 119 -3.33 -14.01 3.87
N PHE A 120 -3.92 -12.83 3.66
CA PHE A 120 -5.01 -12.35 4.51
C PHE A 120 -6.27 -13.19 4.29
N LYS A 121 -7.08 -13.38 5.34
CA LYS A 121 -8.26 -14.26 5.30
C LYS A 121 -9.57 -13.52 5.50
N GLU A 122 -9.56 -12.50 6.35
CA GLU A 122 -10.71 -11.65 6.58
C GLU A 122 -10.42 -10.27 5.97
N ILE A 123 -11.02 -10.00 4.82
CA ILE A 123 -10.83 -8.77 4.07
C ILE A 123 -12.18 -8.06 3.98
N THR A 124 -12.25 -6.86 4.51
CA THR A 124 -13.50 -6.10 4.55
C THR A 124 -13.28 -4.67 4.06
N LYS A 125 -13.97 -4.28 3.00
CA LYS A 125 -14.11 -2.88 2.66
C LYS A 125 -15.12 -2.24 3.61
N VAL A 126 -14.64 -1.40 4.52
CA VAL A 126 -15.47 -0.78 5.57
C VAL A 126 -16.03 0.57 5.17
N TRP A 127 -15.43 1.21 4.17
CA TRP A 127 -15.86 2.53 3.72
C TRP A 127 -15.36 2.84 2.31
N GLN A 128 -16.13 3.65 1.57
CA GLN A 128 -15.70 4.22 0.29
C GLN A 128 -16.49 5.49 0.00
N ILE A 129 -15.80 6.56 -0.40
CA ILE A 129 -16.39 7.75 -1.02
C ILE A 129 -15.57 8.09 -2.27
N GLY A 130 -16.28 8.16 -3.41
CA GLY A 130 -15.62 8.34 -4.71
C GLY A 130 -14.56 7.26 -4.95
N GLN A 131 -13.34 7.70 -5.22
CA GLN A 131 -12.18 6.83 -5.49
C GLN A 131 -11.28 6.64 -4.26
N THR A 132 -11.75 6.89 -3.05
CA THR A 132 -11.02 6.56 -1.83
C THR A 132 -11.76 5.49 -1.06
N ALA A 133 -11.07 4.40 -0.73
CA ALA A 133 -11.63 3.28 0.01
C ALA A 133 -10.80 2.97 1.27
N ILE A 134 -11.46 2.41 2.28
CA ILE A 134 -10.82 1.86 3.48
C ILE A 134 -11.11 0.37 3.55
N THR A 135 -10.04 -0.43 3.65
CA THR A 135 -10.12 -1.87 3.92
C THR A 135 -9.52 -2.20 5.27
N VAL A 136 -10.09 -3.19 5.93
CA VAL A 136 -9.55 -3.81 7.15
C VAL A 136 -9.28 -5.26 6.85
N ASN A 137 -8.02 -5.68 7.08
CA ASN A 137 -7.52 -6.97 6.62
C ASN A 137 -6.88 -7.71 7.80
N LYS A 138 -7.34 -8.94 8.10
CA LYS A 138 -6.82 -9.78 9.18
C LYS A 138 -6.19 -11.07 8.65
N ILE A 139 -5.35 -11.67 9.49
CA ILE A 139 -4.61 -12.89 9.16
C ILE A 139 -5.51 -14.12 9.18
#